data_81dc54593eb24f9e7155acabf6a69cdc
#
_entry.id   81dc54593eb24f9e7155acabf6a69cdc
#
_cell.length_a   1.000
_cell.length_b   1.000
_cell.length_c   1.000
_cell.angle_alpha   90.00
_cell.angle_beta   90.00
_cell.angle_gamma   90.00
#
_symmetry.space_group_name_H-M   'P 1'
#
loop_
_entity.id
_entity.type
_entity.pdbx_description
1 polymer ?
#
loop_
_entity_poly.entity_id
_entity_poly.type
_entity_poly.pdbx_seq_one_letter_code
_entity_poly.pdbx_strand_id
1 'polypeptide(L)'
;MIYKVKNTICSIILWPIWYAYLIIILPIFLIFIIFVSKEYFHYFLRPMSYFFCLFGGQRLKVYGEIPDKKSGPYLYIMNHESLFDHFALGRHIKHYVTAIAKFEQFKYPLWGHVAKYYGIVPIDRSNTKKAIKSLKKVEKEIIKNKVSFLIAPEGTRSKDGSLGEFKKGAFHLAKNTGANIIPVIINGAYEAKNIKDWRLRPGTISVYFSDSISKDIYKDMSVEDLRDYVREIMKEFVD
;
A
#
# COMPACT_ATOMS: atom_id res chain seq x y z
N MET A 1 -7.19 23.26 22.14
CA MET A 1 -6.32 24.30 21.58
C MET A 1 -4.84 23.89 21.60
N ILE A 2 -4.30 23.46 22.72
CA ILE A 2 -2.87 23.09 22.89
C ILE A 2 -2.39 22.01 21.88
N TYR A 3 -3.15 20.92 21.67
CA TYR A 3 -2.80 19.88 20.70
C TYR A 3 -2.71 20.38 19.26
N LYS A 4 -3.60 21.29 18.85
CA LYS A 4 -3.53 21.88 17.50
C LYS A 4 -2.26 22.72 17.33
N VAL A 5 -1.89 23.49 18.33
CA VAL A 5 -0.66 24.32 18.30
C VAL A 5 0.58 23.44 18.24
N LYS A 6 0.68 22.42 19.09
CA LYS A 6 1.79 21.44 19.07
C LYS A 6 1.95 20.80 17.70
N ASN A 7 0.86 20.25 17.13
CA ASN A 7 0.90 19.59 15.82
C ASN A 7 1.23 20.55 14.68
N THR A 8 0.83 21.82 14.80
CA THR A 8 1.21 22.87 13.82
C THR A 8 2.72 23.13 13.87
N ILE A 9 3.30 23.31 15.07
CA ILE A 9 4.75 23.51 15.24
C ILE A 9 5.52 22.30 14.71
N CYS A 10 5.13 21.08 15.11
CA CYS A 10 5.74 19.85 14.59
C CYS A 10 5.69 19.80 13.06
N SER A 11 4.57 20.17 12.46
CA SER A 11 4.40 20.12 11.01
C SER A 11 5.28 21.11 10.27
N ILE A 12 5.46 22.32 10.83
CA ILE A 12 6.35 23.35 10.26
C ILE A 12 7.81 22.84 10.23
N ILE A 13 8.20 22.02 11.19
CA ILE A 13 9.54 21.42 11.25
C ILE A 13 9.63 20.18 10.37
N LEU A 14 8.65 19.28 10.47
CA LEU A 14 8.71 17.96 9.79
C LEU A 14 8.54 18.06 8.28
N TRP A 15 7.69 18.96 7.76
CA TRP A 15 7.50 19.10 6.32
C TRP A 15 8.78 19.48 5.56
N PRO A 16 9.59 20.48 5.99
CA PRO A 16 10.87 20.78 5.36
C PRO A 16 11.84 19.58 5.39
N ILE A 17 11.94 18.88 6.53
CA ILE A 17 12.80 17.69 6.66
C ILE A 17 12.35 16.60 5.68
N TRP A 18 11.06 16.36 5.61
CA TRP A 18 10.46 15.34 4.74
C TRP A 18 10.64 15.68 3.25
N TYR A 19 10.45 16.96 2.87
CA TYR A 19 10.71 17.40 1.49
C TYR A 19 12.19 17.37 1.14
N ALA A 20 13.10 17.75 2.05
CA ALA A 20 14.53 17.64 1.84
C ALA A 20 14.93 16.17 1.59
N TYR A 21 14.38 15.24 2.36
CA TYR A 21 14.56 13.82 2.12
C TYR A 21 14.09 13.40 0.72
N LEU A 22 12.91 13.82 0.28
CA LEU A 22 12.39 13.47 -1.05
C LEU A 22 13.22 14.07 -2.18
N ILE A 23 13.71 15.31 -2.03
CA ILE A 23 14.58 15.98 -3.01
C ILE A 23 15.89 15.20 -3.18
N ILE A 24 16.43 14.62 -2.12
CA ILE A 24 17.67 13.84 -2.16
C ILE A 24 17.41 12.43 -2.72
N ILE A 25 16.37 11.76 -2.24
CA ILE A 25 16.17 10.33 -2.54
C ILE A 25 15.61 10.08 -3.95
N LEU A 26 14.78 10.99 -4.46
CA LEU A 26 14.15 10.79 -5.76
C LEU A 26 15.15 10.79 -6.94
N PRO A 27 16.14 11.70 -7.03
CA PRO A 27 17.22 11.61 -8.02
C PRO A 27 18.05 10.32 -7.88
N ILE A 28 18.34 9.89 -6.64
CA ILE A 28 19.03 8.62 -6.39
C ILE A 28 18.23 7.47 -6.98
N PHE A 29 16.92 7.43 -6.77
CA PHE A 29 16.05 6.42 -7.38
C PHE A 29 16.09 6.43 -8.90
N LEU A 30 16.10 7.61 -9.52
CA LEU A 30 16.21 7.73 -10.98
C LEU A 30 17.53 7.18 -11.53
N ILE A 31 18.62 7.29 -10.78
CA ILE A 31 19.90 6.67 -11.14
C ILE A 31 19.80 5.16 -10.95
N PHE A 32 19.27 4.69 -9.82
CA PHE A 32 19.19 3.25 -9.52
C PHE A 32 18.34 2.48 -10.53
N ILE A 33 17.22 3.04 -11.02
CA ILE A 33 16.36 2.36 -12.00
C ILE A 33 17.05 2.10 -13.35
N ILE A 34 18.20 2.75 -13.63
CA ILE A 34 18.97 2.51 -14.85
C ILE A 34 19.80 1.24 -14.72
N PHE A 35 20.29 0.93 -13.52
CA PHE A 35 21.31 -0.10 -13.29
C PHE A 35 20.81 -1.34 -12.55
N VAL A 36 19.66 -1.27 -11.88
CA VAL A 36 19.22 -2.28 -10.92
C VAL A 36 17.84 -2.80 -11.31
N SER A 37 17.62 -4.13 -11.31
CA SER A 37 16.27 -4.67 -11.56
C SER A 37 15.28 -4.27 -10.46
N LYS A 38 13.98 -4.30 -10.79
CA LYS A 38 12.90 -3.90 -9.87
C LYS A 38 12.87 -4.75 -8.59
N GLU A 39 13.29 -6.01 -8.66
CA GLU A 39 13.39 -6.91 -7.52
C GLU A 39 14.49 -6.46 -6.55
N TYR A 40 15.67 -6.12 -7.07
CA TYR A 40 16.76 -5.56 -6.27
C TYR A 40 16.42 -4.15 -5.77
N PHE A 41 15.78 -3.34 -6.61
CA PHE A 41 15.31 -2.01 -6.23
C PHE A 41 14.37 -2.05 -5.01
N HIS A 42 13.56 -3.11 -4.88
CA HIS A 42 12.72 -3.32 -3.71
C HIS A 42 13.51 -3.38 -2.39
N TYR A 43 14.70 -4.00 -2.39
CA TYR A 43 15.53 -4.03 -1.18
C TYR A 43 16.00 -2.64 -0.73
N PHE A 44 16.25 -1.74 -1.68
CA PHE A 44 16.57 -0.34 -1.37
C PHE A 44 15.33 0.47 -0.94
N LEU A 45 14.17 0.14 -1.48
CA LEU A 45 12.92 0.80 -1.07
C LEU A 45 12.59 0.55 0.41
N ARG A 46 12.94 -0.60 0.96
CA ARG A 46 12.62 -0.95 2.35
C ARG A 46 13.22 0.03 3.38
N PRO A 47 14.54 0.26 3.43
CA PRO A 47 15.11 1.27 4.33
C PRO A 47 14.59 2.68 3.98
N MET A 48 14.40 3.01 2.70
CA MET A 48 13.88 4.31 2.31
C MET A 48 12.46 4.53 2.81
N SER A 49 11.61 3.51 2.76
CA SER A 49 10.26 3.54 3.33
C SER A 49 10.27 3.77 4.84
N TYR A 50 11.24 3.19 5.56
CA TYR A 50 11.43 3.46 6.98
C TYR A 50 11.76 4.93 7.24
N PHE A 51 12.76 5.49 6.54
CA PHE A 51 13.14 6.89 6.69
C PHE A 51 12.03 7.85 6.25
N PHE A 52 11.25 7.50 5.21
CA PHE A 52 10.08 8.25 4.81
C PHE A 52 9.07 8.41 5.96
N CYS A 53 8.78 7.33 6.68
CA CYS A 53 7.91 7.36 7.85
C CYS A 53 8.57 8.10 9.03
N LEU A 54 9.84 7.82 9.30
CA LEU A 54 10.58 8.41 10.41
C LEU A 54 10.67 9.94 10.30
N PHE A 55 11.05 10.47 9.13
CA PHE A 55 11.12 11.90 8.89
C PHE A 55 9.73 12.58 8.84
N GLY A 56 8.68 11.81 8.57
CA GLY A 56 7.30 12.22 8.78
C GLY A 56 6.85 12.17 10.25
N GLY A 57 7.76 11.85 11.18
CA GLY A 57 7.49 11.76 12.62
C GLY A 57 6.88 10.44 13.08
N GLN A 58 6.93 9.38 12.24
CA GLN A 58 6.25 8.11 12.54
C GLN A 58 7.24 7.02 12.94
N ARG A 59 6.93 6.32 14.04
CA ARG A 59 7.57 5.05 14.41
C ARG A 59 6.76 3.91 13.82
N LEU A 60 7.44 2.89 13.28
CA LEU A 60 6.79 1.72 12.71
C LEU A 60 6.86 0.54 13.68
N LYS A 61 5.73 -0.13 13.86
CA LYS A 61 5.64 -1.43 14.53
C LYS A 61 5.00 -2.44 13.58
N VAL A 62 5.37 -3.71 13.74
CA VAL A 62 4.83 -4.80 12.92
C VAL A 62 4.41 -5.95 13.83
N TYR A 63 3.29 -6.57 13.48
CA TYR A 63 2.68 -7.71 14.18
C TYR A 63 2.24 -8.76 13.17
N GLY A 64 2.13 -10.00 13.62
CA GLY A 64 1.81 -11.14 12.78
C GLY A 64 3.00 -11.64 11.99
N GLU A 65 2.77 -12.71 11.23
CA GLU A 65 3.80 -13.36 10.41
C GLU A 65 3.87 -12.72 9.02
N ILE A 66 5.08 -12.27 8.65
CA ILE A 66 5.31 -11.67 7.32
C ILE A 66 5.54 -12.82 6.33
N PRO A 67 4.69 -12.98 5.30
CA PRO A 67 4.77 -14.10 4.39
C PRO A 67 6.10 -14.19 3.63
N ASP A 68 6.61 -15.42 3.48
CA ASP A 68 7.79 -15.71 2.67
C ASP A 68 7.45 -15.66 1.16
N LYS A 69 8.43 -15.30 0.34
CA LYS A 69 8.33 -15.31 -1.13
C LYS A 69 7.96 -16.69 -1.69
N LYS A 70 8.42 -17.77 -1.07
CA LYS A 70 8.26 -19.15 -1.59
C LYS A 70 6.81 -19.60 -1.71
N SER A 71 5.95 -19.12 -0.82
CA SER A 71 4.52 -19.47 -0.79
C SER A 71 3.62 -18.50 -1.56
N GLY A 72 4.20 -17.50 -2.27
CA GLY A 72 3.49 -16.55 -3.11
C GLY A 72 3.16 -17.09 -4.51
N PRO A 73 2.52 -16.29 -5.39
CA PRO A 73 2.27 -14.84 -5.23
C PRO A 73 1.12 -14.52 -4.27
N TYR A 74 1.18 -13.32 -3.71
CA TYR A 74 0.19 -12.84 -2.75
C TYR A 74 -0.57 -11.61 -3.26
N LEU A 75 -1.83 -11.52 -2.83
CA LEU A 75 -2.61 -10.29 -2.84
C LEU A 75 -2.67 -9.75 -1.41
N TYR A 76 -1.88 -8.73 -1.12
CA TYR A 76 -1.94 -8.00 0.14
C TYR A 76 -3.13 -7.03 0.08
N ILE A 77 -4.16 -7.30 0.85
CA ILE A 77 -5.37 -6.47 0.94
C ILE A 77 -5.23 -5.59 2.18
N MET A 78 -5.13 -4.28 1.98
CA MET A 78 -4.92 -3.32 3.06
C MET A 78 -6.04 -2.29 3.16
N ASN A 79 -6.29 -1.74 4.36
CA ASN A 79 -7.04 -0.50 4.54
C ASN A 79 -6.23 0.69 4.01
N HIS A 80 -6.90 1.78 3.67
CA HIS A 80 -6.24 2.94 3.10
C HIS A 80 -6.62 4.23 3.81
N GLU A 81 -5.71 4.79 4.58
CA GLU A 81 -5.94 5.94 5.45
C GLU A 81 -5.04 7.13 5.14
N SER A 82 -3.81 6.85 4.74
CA SER A 82 -2.77 7.86 4.69
C SER A 82 -1.84 7.71 3.48
N LEU A 83 -1.01 8.73 3.30
CA LEU A 83 0.14 8.66 2.40
C LEU A 83 1.23 7.72 2.95
N PHE A 84 1.22 7.43 4.25
CA PHE A 84 2.20 6.56 4.90
C PHE A 84 1.95 5.07 4.67
N ASP A 85 0.73 4.66 4.30
CA ASP A 85 0.32 3.25 4.27
C ASP A 85 1.26 2.37 3.44
N HIS A 86 1.52 2.76 2.20
CA HIS A 86 2.38 1.98 1.28
C HIS A 86 3.83 1.90 1.77
N PHE A 87 4.32 2.94 2.42
CA PHE A 87 5.68 2.98 2.95
C PHE A 87 5.78 2.17 4.25
N ALA A 88 4.78 2.30 5.14
CA ALA A 88 4.73 1.51 6.36
C ALA A 88 4.72 0.01 6.03
N LEU A 89 3.89 -0.41 5.07
CA LEU A 89 3.82 -1.79 4.64
C LEU A 89 5.06 -2.22 3.85
N GLY A 90 5.52 -1.40 2.89
CA GLY A 90 6.69 -1.67 2.06
C GLY A 90 7.99 -1.85 2.85
N ARG A 91 8.12 -1.24 4.03
CA ARG A 91 9.24 -1.46 4.95
C ARG A 91 9.34 -2.92 5.39
N HIS A 92 8.21 -3.59 5.59
CA HIS A 92 8.15 -4.90 6.22
C HIS A 92 8.17 -6.06 5.23
N ILE A 93 7.54 -5.97 4.07
CA ILE A 93 7.54 -7.04 3.07
C ILE A 93 8.95 -7.26 2.54
N LYS A 94 9.44 -8.51 2.63
CA LYS A 94 10.84 -8.86 2.31
C LYS A 94 11.08 -9.19 0.84
N HIS A 95 10.04 -9.46 0.06
CA HIS A 95 10.13 -9.78 -1.37
C HIS A 95 9.50 -8.67 -2.23
N TYR A 96 9.82 -8.70 -3.51
CA TYR A 96 9.26 -7.73 -4.45
C TYR A 96 7.74 -7.80 -4.46
N VAL A 97 7.14 -6.66 -4.19
CA VAL A 97 5.69 -6.42 -4.24
C VAL A 97 5.47 -5.11 -4.97
N THR A 98 4.47 -5.08 -5.83
CA THR A 98 4.05 -3.86 -6.51
C THR A 98 2.60 -3.51 -6.15
N ALA A 99 2.06 -2.46 -6.73
CA ALA A 99 0.75 -1.94 -6.34
C ALA A 99 -0.10 -1.50 -7.54
N ILE A 100 -1.36 -1.21 -7.24
CA ILE A 100 -2.25 -0.50 -8.15
C ILE A 100 -2.40 0.94 -7.64
N ALA A 101 -2.15 1.92 -8.51
CA ALA A 101 -2.25 3.33 -8.15
C ALA A 101 -3.16 4.10 -9.11
N LYS A 102 -3.70 5.22 -8.64
CA LYS A 102 -4.57 6.10 -9.43
C LYS A 102 -3.81 6.64 -10.65
N PHE A 103 -4.44 6.58 -11.83
CA PHE A 103 -3.82 6.97 -13.11
C PHE A 103 -3.21 8.38 -13.07
N GLU A 104 -3.84 9.34 -12.40
CA GLU A 104 -3.36 10.72 -12.31
C GLU A 104 -2.00 10.85 -11.64
N GLN A 105 -1.64 9.92 -10.75
CA GLN A 105 -0.32 9.94 -10.09
C GLN A 105 0.84 9.74 -11.07
N PHE A 106 0.58 9.06 -12.19
CA PHE A 106 1.60 8.85 -13.23
C PHE A 106 1.92 10.10 -14.06
N LYS A 107 1.14 11.16 -13.91
CA LYS A 107 1.39 12.47 -14.55
C LYS A 107 2.42 13.30 -13.78
N TYR A 108 2.70 12.97 -12.50
CA TYR A 108 3.71 13.69 -11.73
C TYR A 108 5.10 13.40 -12.30
N PRO A 109 5.89 14.45 -12.60
CA PRO A 109 7.25 14.29 -13.10
C PRO A 109 8.08 13.52 -12.07
N LEU A 110 9.07 12.77 -12.55
CA LEU A 110 9.94 11.88 -11.76
C LEU A 110 9.19 10.70 -11.12
N TRP A 111 8.18 10.94 -10.29
CA TRP A 111 7.39 9.88 -9.67
C TRP A 111 6.76 8.93 -10.70
N GLY A 112 6.19 9.45 -11.77
CA GLY A 112 5.59 8.62 -12.81
C GLY A 112 6.59 7.66 -13.47
N HIS A 113 7.86 8.04 -13.61
CA HIS A 113 8.93 7.17 -14.13
C HIS A 113 9.28 6.08 -13.13
N VAL A 114 9.51 6.42 -11.87
CA VAL A 114 9.79 5.46 -10.81
C VAL A 114 8.63 4.47 -10.64
N ALA A 115 7.38 4.96 -10.62
CA ALA A 115 6.20 4.12 -10.50
C ALA A 115 6.05 3.11 -11.65
N LYS A 116 6.27 3.55 -12.89
CA LYS A 116 6.24 2.68 -14.07
C LYS A 116 7.34 1.62 -14.03
N TYR A 117 8.57 2.04 -13.72
CA TYR A 117 9.71 1.14 -13.59
C TYR A 117 9.46 0.09 -12.51
N TYR A 118 8.97 0.50 -11.35
CA TYR A 118 8.65 -0.39 -10.24
C TYR A 118 7.47 -1.34 -10.52
N GLY A 119 6.83 -1.20 -11.69
CA GLY A 119 5.73 -2.08 -12.10
C GLY A 119 4.38 -1.71 -11.49
N ILE A 120 4.23 -0.52 -10.91
CA ILE A 120 2.93 -0.05 -10.42
C ILE A 120 1.97 0.06 -11.60
N VAL A 121 0.77 -0.50 -11.46
CA VAL A 121 -0.23 -0.52 -12.52
C VAL A 121 -1.21 0.65 -12.34
N PRO A 122 -1.30 1.57 -13.34
CA PRO A 122 -2.28 2.65 -13.28
C PRO A 122 -3.70 2.13 -13.43
N ILE A 123 -4.62 2.63 -12.60
CA ILE A 123 -6.05 2.35 -12.71
C ILE A 123 -6.85 3.64 -12.85
N ASP A 124 -7.68 3.71 -13.88
CA ASP A 124 -8.67 4.76 -14.07
C ASP A 124 -9.97 4.35 -13.36
N ARG A 125 -10.20 4.91 -12.18
CA ARG A 125 -11.36 4.57 -11.33
C ARG A 125 -12.67 5.18 -11.81
N SER A 126 -12.59 6.15 -12.73
CA SER A 126 -13.76 6.80 -13.32
C SER A 126 -14.31 6.04 -14.54
N ASN A 127 -13.54 5.10 -15.08
CA ASN A 127 -13.89 4.33 -16.27
C ASN A 127 -13.77 2.83 -16.03
N THR A 128 -14.91 2.16 -15.87
CA THR A 128 -14.98 0.72 -15.57
C THR A 128 -14.27 -0.14 -16.62
N LYS A 129 -14.41 0.17 -17.92
CA LYS A 129 -13.75 -0.60 -18.99
C LYS A 129 -12.23 -0.50 -18.90
N LYS A 130 -11.70 0.71 -18.64
CA LYS A 130 -10.24 0.92 -18.44
C LYS A 130 -9.76 0.25 -17.14
N ALA A 131 -10.54 0.32 -16.08
CA ALA A 131 -10.23 -0.34 -14.81
C ALA A 131 -10.11 -1.87 -14.98
N ILE A 132 -11.06 -2.51 -15.67
CA ILE A 132 -11.00 -3.94 -16.01
C ILE A 132 -9.75 -4.27 -16.83
N LYS A 133 -9.40 -3.44 -17.81
CA LYS A 133 -8.17 -3.64 -18.61
C LYS A 133 -6.91 -3.58 -17.73
N SER A 134 -6.87 -2.67 -16.76
CA SER A 134 -5.77 -2.59 -15.79
C SER A 134 -5.70 -3.83 -14.90
N LEU A 135 -6.84 -4.32 -14.41
CA LEU A 135 -6.90 -5.55 -13.60
C LEU A 135 -6.46 -6.78 -14.39
N LYS A 136 -6.82 -6.92 -15.67
CA LYS A 136 -6.31 -7.99 -16.54
C LYS A 136 -4.78 -7.95 -16.71
N LYS A 137 -4.17 -6.75 -16.69
CA LYS A 137 -2.71 -6.62 -16.69
C LYS A 137 -2.12 -7.14 -15.38
N VAL A 138 -2.72 -6.79 -14.24
CA VAL A 138 -2.31 -7.30 -12.92
C VAL A 138 -2.42 -8.82 -12.86
N GLU A 139 -3.54 -9.38 -13.31
CA GLU A 139 -3.78 -10.82 -13.40
C GLU A 139 -2.66 -11.53 -14.18
N LYS A 140 -2.27 -10.99 -15.34
CA LYS A 140 -1.16 -11.52 -16.13
C LYS A 140 0.17 -11.50 -15.39
N GLU A 141 0.47 -10.43 -14.65
CA GLU A 141 1.71 -10.34 -13.85
C GLU A 141 1.72 -11.35 -12.69
N ILE A 142 0.58 -11.55 -12.03
CA ILE A 142 0.44 -12.54 -10.96
C ILE A 142 0.66 -13.97 -11.51
N ILE A 143 -0.03 -14.32 -12.60
CA ILE A 143 0.01 -15.69 -13.15
C ILE A 143 1.37 -16.01 -13.77
N LYS A 144 1.87 -15.13 -14.68
CA LYS A 144 3.09 -15.40 -15.46
C LYS A 144 4.37 -15.13 -14.69
N ASN A 145 4.43 -14.01 -13.99
CA ASN A 145 5.65 -13.50 -13.39
C ASN A 145 5.70 -13.73 -11.86
N LYS A 146 4.64 -14.36 -11.29
CA LYS A 146 4.52 -14.63 -9.85
C LYS A 146 4.74 -13.38 -8.99
N VAL A 147 4.29 -12.23 -9.48
CA VAL A 147 4.42 -10.94 -8.79
C VAL A 147 3.30 -10.79 -7.77
N SER A 148 3.67 -10.43 -6.54
CA SER A 148 2.72 -10.08 -5.48
C SER A 148 2.25 -8.63 -5.65
N PHE A 149 0.99 -8.38 -5.30
CA PHE A 149 0.38 -7.05 -5.41
C PHE A 149 -0.19 -6.56 -4.09
N LEU A 150 -0.03 -5.27 -3.87
CA LEU A 150 -0.63 -4.50 -2.79
C LEU A 150 -1.87 -3.77 -3.31
N ILE A 151 -3.01 -4.00 -2.67
CA ILE A 151 -4.30 -3.46 -3.11
C ILE A 151 -5.09 -2.91 -1.92
N ALA A 152 -5.54 -1.67 -2.04
CA ALA A 152 -6.52 -1.08 -1.15
C ALA A 152 -7.91 -1.18 -1.81
N PRO A 153 -8.77 -2.13 -1.41
CA PRO A 153 -10.03 -2.41 -2.11
C PRO A 153 -11.05 -1.29 -1.94
N GLU A 154 -10.92 -0.44 -0.94
CA GLU A 154 -11.73 0.77 -0.77
C GLU A 154 -11.62 1.72 -1.97
N GLY A 155 -10.44 1.73 -2.61
CA GLY A 155 -10.17 2.55 -3.79
C GLY A 155 -10.01 4.05 -3.50
N THR A 156 -10.08 4.47 -2.25
CA THR A 156 -9.82 5.84 -1.79
C THR A 156 -9.38 5.80 -0.33
N ARG A 157 -8.70 6.84 0.14
CA ARG A 157 -8.34 6.95 1.56
C ARG A 157 -9.57 7.22 2.40
N SER A 158 -9.62 6.62 3.59
CA SER A 158 -10.67 6.87 4.57
C SER A 158 -10.77 8.36 4.92
N LYS A 159 -12.00 8.81 5.15
CA LYS A 159 -12.30 10.22 5.52
C LYS A 159 -12.43 10.42 7.03
N ASP A 160 -12.60 9.37 7.79
CA ASP A 160 -12.92 9.39 9.22
C ASP A 160 -12.11 8.36 10.04
N GLY A 161 -11.25 7.56 9.39
CA GLY A 161 -10.46 6.50 10.01
C GLY A 161 -11.16 5.14 10.00
N SER A 162 -12.43 5.07 9.58
CA SER A 162 -13.14 3.80 9.51
C SER A 162 -12.78 2.99 8.27
N LEU A 163 -12.94 1.67 8.35
CA LEU A 163 -12.79 0.76 7.22
C LEU A 163 -13.96 0.90 6.25
N GLY A 164 -13.68 1.42 5.06
CA GLY A 164 -14.67 1.67 4.01
C GLY A 164 -15.24 0.41 3.37
N GLU A 165 -16.12 0.60 2.40
CA GLU A 165 -16.64 -0.50 1.59
C GLU A 165 -15.61 -1.01 0.60
N PHE A 166 -15.53 -2.33 0.45
CA PHE A 166 -14.59 -2.96 -0.46
C PHE A 166 -15.17 -3.14 -1.87
N LYS A 167 -14.42 -2.70 -2.86
CA LYS A 167 -14.73 -2.93 -4.28
C LYS A 167 -14.34 -4.36 -4.67
N LYS A 168 -15.13 -4.98 -5.54
CA LYS A 168 -14.97 -6.38 -5.95
C LYS A 168 -13.70 -6.68 -6.75
N GLY A 169 -13.02 -5.67 -7.29
CA GLY A 169 -11.88 -5.85 -8.22
C GLY A 169 -10.74 -6.71 -7.68
N ALA A 170 -10.36 -6.52 -6.41
CA ALA A 170 -9.31 -7.32 -5.77
C ALA A 170 -9.71 -8.80 -5.62
N PHE A 171 -10.97 -9.06 -5.35
CA PHE A 171 -11.51 -10.40 -5.13
C PHE A 171 -11.73 -11.16 -6.45
N HIS A 172 -12.07 -10.45 -7.53
CA HIS A 172 -11.99 -11.01 -8.88
C HIS A 172 -10.55 -11.44 -9.22
N LEU A 173 -9.55 -10.61 -8.91
CA LEU A 173 -8.15 -10.99 -9.11
C LEU A 173 -7.79 -12.26 -8.33
N ALA A 174 -8.17 -12.35 -7.05
CA ALA A 174 -7.94 -13.54 -6.23
C ALA A 174 -8.53 -14.79 -6.89
N LYS A 175 -9.81 -14.75 -7.25
CA LYS A 175 -10.52 -15.88 -7.88
C LYS A 175 -9.89 -16.29 -9.20
N ASN A 176 -9.53 -15.32 -10.06
CA ASN A 176 -8.97 -15.59 -11.39
C ASN A 176 -7.52 -16.11 -11.33
N THR A 177 -6.74 -15.68 -10.34
CA THR A 177 -5.32 -16.02 -10.25
C THR A 177 -5.01 -17.17 -9.30
N GLY A 178 -5.89 -17.42 -8.35
CA GLY A 178 -5.65 -18.36 -7.26
C GLY A 178 -4.56 -17.91 -6.29
N ALA A 179 -4.23 -16.61 -6.27
CA ALA A 179 -3.22 -16.06 -5.37
C ALA A 179 -3.70 -16.06 -3.92
N ASN A 180 -2.81 -16.38 -2.98
CA ASN A 180 -3.12 -16.29 -1.57
C ASN A 180 -3.39 -14.84 -1.16
N ILE A 181 -4.42 -14.61 -0.35
CA ILE A 181 -4.77 -13.28 0.17
C ILE A 181 -4.13 -13.11 1.54
N ILE A 182 -3.48 -11.98 1.76
CA ILE A 182 -2.98 -11.56 3.07
C ILE A 182 -3.73 -10.29 3.46
N PRO A 183 -4.68 -10.36 4.39
CA PRO A 183 -5.27 -9.16 4.98
C PRO A 183 -4.19 -8.43 5.78
N VAL A 184 -4.07 -7.11 5.57
CA VAL A 184 -3.12 -6.27 6.29
C VAL A 184 -3.84 -5.04 6.83
N ILE A 185 -3.69 -4.82 8.11
CA ILE A 185 -4.31 -3.70 8.79
C ILE A 185 -3.24 -2.71 9.21
N ILE A 186 -3.47 -1.44 8.90
CA ILE A 186 -2.59 -0.33 9.22
C ILE A 186 -3.33 0.59 10.17
N ASN A 187 -2.89 0.66 11.43
CA ASN A 187 -3.47 1.50 12.46
C ASN A 187 -2.53 2.67 12.81
N GLY A 188 -3.10 3.83 13.09
CA GLY A 188 -2.38 5.06 13.42
C GLY A 188 -1.98 5.91 12.22
N ALA A 189 -2.22 5.43 11.00
CA ALA A 189 -1.88 6.17 9.79
C ALA A 189 -2.87 7.33 9.53
N TYR A 190 -4.13 7.15 9.86
CA TYR A 190 -5.13 8.22 9.79
C TYR A 190 -4.79 9.37 10.74
N GLU A 191 -4.44 9.06 11.97
CA GLU A 191 -4.02 10.04 12.98
C GLU A 191 -2.74 10.75 12.55
N ALA A 192 -1.79 10.02 11.97
CA ALA A 192 -0.51 10.55 11.50
C ALA A 192 -0.71 11.64 10.45
N LYS A 193 -1.52 11.35 9.42
CA LYS A 193 -1.79 12.30 8.32
C LYS A 193 -2.99 11.87 7.47
N ASN A 194 -4.17 12.35 7.82
CA ASN A 194 -5.37 12.16 7.00
C ASN A 194 -5.47 13.18 5.84
N ILE A 195 -6.45 12.98 4.97
CA ILE A 195 -6.64 13.83 3.78
C ILE A 195 -7.24 15.21 4.09
N LYS A 196 -7.88 15.37 5.26
CA LYS A 196 -8.57 16.60 5.65
C LYS A 196 -7.69 17.60 6.37
N ASP A 197 -6.54 17.16 6.89
CA ASP A 197 -5.63 18.00 7.68
C ASP A 197 -4.22 17.97 7.05
N TRP A 198 -3.62 19.14 6.87
CA TRP A 198 -2.26 19.27 6.35
C TRP A 198 -1.19 18.90 7.37
N ARG A 199 -1.53 18.88 8.65
CA ARG A 199 -0.58 18.64 9.73
C ARG A 199 -0.12 17.19 9.77
N LEU A 200 1.18 17.06 10.02
CA LEU A 200 1.79 15.80 10.44
C LEU A 200 1.67 15.69 11.97
N ARG A 201 1.28 14.54 12.43
CA ARG A 201 1.15 14.26 13.87
C ARG A 201 2.10 13.11 14.22
N PRO A 202 3.23 13.41 14.89
CA PRO A 202 4.16 12.38 15.33
C PRO A 202 3.47 11.29 16.15
N GLY A 203 3.78 10.02 15.83
CA GLY A 203 3.11 8.89 16.45
C GLY A 203 3.70 7.55 16.08
N THR A 204 2.88 6.52 16.23
CA THR A 204 3.22 5.15 15.84
C THR A 204 2.23 4.66 14.81
N ILE A 205 2.74 4.09 13.72
CA ILE A 205 1.95 3.34 12.75
C ILE A 205 2.24 1.86 12.98
N SER A 206 1.19 1.10 13.24
CA SER A 206 1.25 -0.34 13.47
C SER A 206 0.72 -1.08 12.24
N VAL A 207 1.49 -2.06 11.76
CA VAL A 207 1.12 -2.90 10.61
C VAL A 207 0.88 -4.31 11.13
N TYR A 208 -0.32 -4.82 10.93
CA TYR A 208 -0.73 -6.17 11.33
C TYR A 208 -0.89 -7.04 10.08
N PHE A 209 -0.13 -8.12 9.99
CA PHE A 209 -0.33 -9.15 8.99
C PHE A 209 -1.21 -10.24 9.58
N SER A 210 -2.39 -10.44 9.01
CA SER A 210 -3.27 -11.55 9.35
C SER A 210 -2.81 -12.83 8.66
N ASP A 211 -3.40 -13.96 9.05
CA ASP A 211 -3.12 -15.25 8.45
C ASP A 211 -3.45 -15.27 6.96
N SER A 212 -2.69 -16.09 6.24
CA SER A 212 -2.85 -16.26 4.80
C SER A 212 -4.13 -17.03 4.48
N ILE A 213 -4.98 -16.44 3.66
CA ILE A 213 -6.19 -17.07 3.12
C ILE A 213 -5.81 -17.73 1.78
N SER A 214 -5.65 -19.05 1.80
CA SER A 214 -5.28 -19.82 0.61
C SER A 214 -6.46 -19.98 -0.36
N LYS A 215 -6.15 -20.31 -1.62
CA LYS A 215 -7.15 -20.62 -2.65
C LYS A 215 -8.16 -21.68 -2.19
N ASP A 216 -7.71 -22.68 -1.43
CA ASP A 216 -8.58 -23.77 -0.98
C ASP A 216 -9.69 -23.31 -0.04
N ILE A 217 -9.43 -22.24 0.74
CA ILE A 217 -10.44 -21.64 1.62
C ILE A 217 -11.51 -20.91 0.81
N TYR A 218 -11.13 -20.19 -0.25
CA TYR A 218 -12.05 -19.30 -0.93
C TYR A 218 -12.52 -19.77 -2.32
N LYS A 219 -12.06 -20.94 -2.81
CA LYS A 219 -12.39 -21.43 -4.17
C LYS A 219 -13.89 -21.56 -4.44
N ASP A 220 -14.67 -21.96 -3.44
CA ASP A 220 -16.11 -22.18 -3.56
C ASP A 220 -16.94 -20.95 -3.16
N MET A 221 -16.33 -19.91 -2.61
CA MET A 221 -17.01 -18.64 -2.27
C MET A 221 -17.38 -17.85 -3.53
N SER A 222 -18.47 -17.10 -3.50
CA SER A 222 -18.71 -16.06 -4.49
C SER A 222 -17.69 -14.92 -4.31
N VAL A 223 -17.61 -14.00 -5.27
CA VAL A 223 -16.73 -12.83 -5.16
C VAL A 223 -17.19 -11.92 -4.01
N GLU A 224 -18.48 -11.84 -3.81
CA GLU A 224 -19.14 -11.10 -2.75
C GLU A 224 -18.83 -11.68 -1.37
N ASP A 225 -19.00 -13.00 -1.22
CA ASP A 225 -18.73 -13.69 0.05
C ASP A 225 -17.24 -13.58 0.42
N LEU A 226 -16.34 -13.73 -0.56
CA LEU A 226 -14.91 -13.56 -0.33
C LEU A 226 -14.56 -12.13 0.09
N ARG A 227 -15.17 -11.11 -0.54
CA ARG A 227 -15.01 -9.72 -0.16
C ARG A 227 -15.42 -9.49 1.28
N ASP A 228 -16.60 -9.98 1.64
CA ASP A 228 -17.17 -9.76 2.97
C ASP A 228 -16.40 -10.54 4.03
N TYR A 229 -15.99 -11.76 3.73
CA TYR A 229 -15.13 -12.57 4.60
C TYR A 229 -13.79 -11.87 4.93
N VAL A 230 -13.08 -11.38 3.91
CA VAL A 230 -11.82 -10.63 4.13
C VAL A 230 -12.07 -9.33 4.91
N ARG A 231 -13.17 -8.64 4.63
CA ARG A 231 -13.51 -7.40 5.32
C ARG A 231 -13.82 -7.63 6.80
N GLU A 232 -14.53 -8.71 7.15
CA GLU A 232 -14.81 -9.04 8.55
C GLU A 232 -13.52 -9.36 9.32
N ILE A 233 -12.59 -10.16 8.73
CA ILE A 233 -11.27 -10.37 9.35
C ILE A 233 -10.56 -9.04 9.63
N MET A 234 -10.61 -8.10 8.69
CA MET A 234 -9.93 -6.82 8.86
C MET A 234 -10.60 -5.93 9.92
N LYS A 235 -11.92 -6.02 10.08
CA LYS A 235 -12.65 -5.25 11.11
C LYS A 235 -12.23 -5.61 12.54
N GLU A 236 -11.93 -6.89 12.81
CA GLU A 236 -11.51 -7.35 14.14
C GLU A 236 -10.26 -6.62 14.67
N PHE A 237 -9.51 -5.95 13.79
CA PHE A 237 -8.28 -5.24 14.14
C PHE A 237 -8.42 -3.69 14.06
N VAL A 238 -9.53 -3.18 13.54
CA VAL A 238 -9.75 -1.72 13.36
C VAL A 238 -10.60 -1.15 14.50
N ASP A 239 -11.41 -1.98 15.16
CA ASP A 239 -12.20 -1.64 16.34
C ASP A 239 -11.34 -1.84 17.61
#